data_7d0299b3a0e59de366e7b8a9649e160a
#
_entry.id   7d0299b3a0e59de366e7b8a9649e160a
#
_cell.length_a   1.000
_cell.length_b   1.000
_cell.length_c   1.000
_cell.angle_alpha   90.00
_cell.angle_beta   90.00
_cell.angle_gamma   90.00
#
_symmetry.space_group_name_H-M   'P 1'
#
loop_
_entity.id
_entity.type
_entity.pdbx_description
1 polymer ?
#
loop_
_entity_poly.entity_id
_entity_poly.type
_entity_poly.pdbx_seq_one_letter_code
_entity_poly.pdbx_strand_id
1 'polypeptide(L)'
;MQLIRDDRKISIIGGLLLLCLTLATGMAVYNVMRQQIESTLGRGLDVALQGKARLFESQISEGLAATRATVNRPFLIRSLEQIKEQPNNIRALQDLQRNVDSLILADFTAASISNSDGKELARVGKFSSDHTPKLPISIRSSAWLYWNDGFVLSVTKDILDQAGTRVGSLTTEKSLPQLTESFSKIWEIGKTGEFIVCAPPNEASDQMHCLISQISGVEFRFLSRVIRNEALPMDYALRDQRGVIASKDYRHIPVIAAYAPLESVELGMVLKLDEEELLKPMNEQLKVIILYISGLIITEILLLYWLVHKLI
;
A
#
# COMPACT_ATOMS: atom_id res chain seq x y z
N MET A 1 -1.95 68.89 -28.97
CA MET A 1 -0.79 68.05 -28.58
C MET A 1 -0.98 67.38 -27.21
N GLN A 2 -1.73 67.89 -26.25
CA GLN A 2 -2.04 67.25 -24.96
C GLN A 2 -3.08 66.07 -25.07
N LEU A 3 -4.13 66.23 -25.87
CA LEU A 3 -5.17 65.25 -26.08
C LEU A 3 -4.62 63.89 -26.60
N ILE A 4 -3.72 63.93 -27.62
CA ILE A 4 -3.09 62.74 -28.21
C ILE A 4 -2.19 61.98 -27.21
N ARG A 5 -1.62 62.68 -26.23
CA ARG A 5 -0.77 62.12 -25.20
C ARG A 5 -1.58 61.38 -24.12
N ASP A 6 -2.79 61.83 -23.88
CA ASP A 6 -3.70 61.21 -22.90
C ASP A 6 -4.40 59.98 -23.46
N ASP A 7 -4.77 59.97 -24.75
CA ASP A 7 -5.32 58.78 -25.44
C ASP A 7 -4.30 57.63 -25.50
N ARG A 8 -3.02 57.93 -25.68
CA ARG A 8 -1.93 56.95 -25.64
C ARG A 8 -1.76 56.31 -24.26
N LYS A 9 -1.87 57.10 -23.18
CA LYS A 9 -1.80 56.61 -21.82
C LYS A 9 -3.00 55.72 -21.47
N ILE A 10 -4.20 56.09 -21.89
CA ILE A 10 -5.44 55.35 -21.69
C ILE A 10 -5.35 53.98 -22.39
N SER A 11 -4.86 53.92 -23.63
CA SER A 11 -4.67 52.68 -24.37
C SER A 11 -3.62 51.77 -23.74
N ILE A 12 -2.51 52.30 -23.23
CA ILE A 12 -1.47 51.52 -22.53
C ILE A 12 -2.00 50.99 -21.21
N ILE A 13 -2.71 51.80 -20.44
CA ILE A 13 -3.30 51.40 -19.15
C ILE A 13 -4.36 50.34 -19.39
N GLY A 14 -5.24 50.51 -20.39
CA GLY A 14 -6.26 49.55 -20.76
C GLY A 14 -5.68 48.18 -21.20
N GLY A 15 -4.63 48.20 -22.02
CA GLY A 15 -3.91 46.99 -22.46
C GLY A 15 -3.21 46.27 -21.29
N LEU A 16 -2.63 47.03 -20.37
CA LEU A 16 -1.97 46.46 -19.19
C LEU A 16 -2.99 45.85 -18.22
N LEU A 17 -4.15 46.44 -18.10
CA LEU A 17 -5.27 45.96 -17.28
C LEU A 17 -5.86 44.69 -17.86
N LEU A 18 -6.05 44.57 -19.17
CA LEU A 18 -6.45 43.37 -19.88
C LEU A 18 -5.43 42.24 -19.71
N LEU A 19 -4.15 42.54 -19.88
CA LEU A 19 -3.08 41.54 -19.66
C LEU A 19 -3.07 41.00 -18.22
N CYS A 20 -3.22 41.86 -17.22
CA CYS A 20 -3.31 41.47 -15.84
C CYS A 20 -4.55 40.60 -15.59
N LEU A 21 -5.68 40.90 -16.20
CA LEU A 21 -6.91 40.13 -16.07
C LEU A 21 -6.80 38.73 -16.70
N THR A 22 -6.22 38.63 -17.91
CA THR A 22 -6.00 37.35 -18.58
C THR A 22 -5.02 36.46 -17.83
N LEU A 23 -3.94 37.02 -17.28
CA LEU A 23 -3.00 36.27 -16.44
C LEU A 23 -3.64 35.81 -15.11
N ALA A 24 -4.41 36.69 -14.47
CA ALA A 24 -5.10 36.38 -13.23
C ALA A 24 -6.16 35.25 -13.42
N THR A 25 -6.94 35.35 -14.50
CA THR A 25 -7.92 34.27 -14.85
C THR A 25 -7.24 32.96 -15.22
N GLY A 26 -6.16 33.01 -15.99
CA GLY A 26 -5.36 31.82 -16.31
C GLY A 26 -4.80 31.12 -15.06
N MET A 27 -4.26 31.87 -14.12
CA MET A 27 -3.76 31.37 -12.85
C MET A 27 -4.86 30.79 -11.97
N ALA A 28 -6.02 31.45 -11.91
CA ALA A 28 -7.18 30.95 -11.18
C ALA A 28 -7.70 29.62 -11.74
N VAL A 29 -7.83 29.52 -13.06
CA VAL A 29 -8.24 28.28 -13.74
C VAL A 29 -7.24 27.16 -13.48
N TYR A 30 -5.94 27.46 -13.61
CA TYR A 30 -4.89 26.47 -13.30
C TYR A 30 -5.01 25.91 -11.88
N ASN A 31 -5.14 26.78 -10.89
CA ASN A 31 -5.23 26.38 -9.49
C ASN A 31 -6.50 25.53 -9.22
N VAL A 32 -7.64 25.92 -9.80
CA VAL A 32 -8.89 25.15 -9.66
C VAL A 32 -8.76 23.79 -10.32
N MET A 33 -8.21 23.70 -11.54
CA MET A 33 -7.99 22.44 -12.23
C MET A 33 -7.04 21.51 -11.44
N ARG A 34 -5.93 22.05 -10.93
CA ARG A 34 -4.98 21.30 -10.11
C ARG A 34 -5.67 20.73 -8.89
N GLN A 35 -6.38 21.52 -8.12
CA GLN A 35 -7.09 21.10 -6.93
C GLN A 35 -8.16 20.04 -7.24
N GLN A 36 -8.87 20.19 -8.35
CA GLN A 36 -9.89 19.23 -8.79
C GLN A 36 -9.27 17.88 -9.19
N ILE A 37 -8.13 17.89 -9.90
CA ILE A 37 -7.40 16.69 -10.28
C ILE A 37 -6.88 15.98 -9.03
N GLU A 38 -6.21 16.68 -8.13
CA GLU A 38 -5.70 16.13 -6.87
C GLU A 38 -6.83 15.49 -6.05
N SER A 39 -7.98 16.16 -5.91
CA SER A 39 -9.12 15.63 -5.17
C SER A 39 -9.79 14.43 -5.84
N THR A 40 -9.88 14.42 -7.17
CA THR A 40 -10.54 13.32 -7.92
C THR A 40 -9.65 12.08 -7.92
N LEU A 41 -8.37 12.25 -8.21
CA LEU A 41 -7.40 11.15 -8.21
C LEU A 41 -7.16 10.63 -6.80
N GLY A 42 -7.09 11.52 -5.81
CA GLY A 42 -7.00 11.12 -4.41
C GLY A 42 -8.16 10.22 -3.99
N ARG A 43 -9.40 10.56 -4.38
CA ARG A 43 -10.57 9.67 -4.14
C ARG A 43 -10.44 8.34 -4.88
N GLY A 44 -9.92 8.34 -6.11
CA GLY A 44 -9.65 7.12 -6.85
C GLY A 44 -8.65 6.22 -6.14
N LEU A 45 -7.54 6.78 -5.64
CA LEU A 45 -6.54 6.06 -4.87
C LEU A 45 -7.12 5.52 -3.55
N ASP A 46 -7.96 6.30 -2.85
CA ASP A 46 -8.61 5.85 -1.61
C ASP A 46 -9.53 4.65 -1.86
N VAL A 47 -10.38 4.70 -2.89
CA VAL A 47 -11.25 3.58 -3.27
C VAL A 47 -10.44 2.34 -3.65
N ALA A 48 -9.37 2.51 -4.43
CA ALA A 48 -8.48 1.42 -4.79
C ALA A 48 -7.78 0.81 -3.57
N LEU A 49 -7.30 1.66 -2.65
CA LEU A 49 -6.68 1.24 -1.39
C LEU A 49 -7.65 0.43 -0.54
N GLN A 50 -8.88 0.92 -0.34
CA GLN A 50 -9.92 0.23 0.44
C GLN A 50 -10.26 -1.15 -0.14
N GLY A 51 -10.34 -1.26 -1.48
CA GLY A 51 -10.54 -2.56 -2.14
C GLY A 51 -9.41 -3.54 -1.84
N LYS A 52 -8.16 -3.09 -1.94
CA LYS A 52 -6.98 -3.90 -1.64
C LYS A 52 -6.86 -4.23 -0.15
N ALA A 53 -7.19 -3.30 0.74
CA ALA A 53 -7.19 -3.51 2.18
C ALA A 53 -8.17 -4.62 2.58
N ARG A 54 -9.40 -4.56 2.08
CA ARG A 54 -10.42 -5.62 2.33
C ARG A 54 -9.97 -7.00 1.83
N LEU A 55 -9.38 -7.06 0.63
CA LEU A 55 -8.85 -8.32 0.10
C LEU A 55 -7.74 -8.86 0.99
N PHE A 56 -6.79 -7.99 1.40
CA PHE A 56 -5.69 -8.35 2.29
C PHE A 56 -6.21 -8.93 3.61
N GLU A 57 -7.11 -8.21 4.28
CA GLU A 57 -7.70 -8.64 5.55
C GLU A 57 -8.48 -9.95 5.41
N SER A 58 -9.27 -10.09 4.36
CA SER A 58 -10.03 -11.32 4.09
C SER A 58 -9.12 -12.53 3.93
N GLN A 59 -8.07 -12.43 3.12
CA GLN A 59 -7.14 -13.52 2.85
C GLN A 59 -6.31 -13.90 4.08
N ILE A 60 -5.84 -12.91 4.84
CA ILE A 60 -5.11 -13.17 6.09
C ILE A 60 -6.03 -13.80 7.15
N SER A 61 -7.22 -13.25 7.34
CA SER A 61 -8.22 -13.76 8.29
C SER A 61 -8.63 -15.20 7.97
N GLU A 62 -8.84 -15.50 6.69
CA GLU A 62 -9.13 -16.88 6.23
C GLU A 62 -7.99 -17.85 6.57
N GLY A 63 -6.73 -17.46 6.27
CA GLY A 63 -5.57 -18.29 6.57
C GLY A 63 -5.37 -18.52 8.07
N LEU A 64 -5.55 -17.48 8.89
CA LEU A 64 -5.50 -17.59 10.36
C LEU A 64 -6.62 -18.49 10.90
N ALA A 65 -7.84 -18.36 10.37
CA ALA A 65 -8.99 -19.17 10.76
C ALA A 65 -8.79 -20.66 10.38
N ALA A 66 -8.27 -20.94 9.19
CA ALA A 66 -7.96 -22.29 8.73
C ALA A 66 -6.95 -23.00 9.66
N THR A 67 -5.87 -22.30 10.04
CA THR A 67 -4.90 -22.84 11.00
C THR A 67 -5.52 -23.05 12.37
N ARG A 68 -6.33 -22.10 12.87
CA ARG A 68 -7.05 -22.22 14.15
C ARG A 68 -8.01 -23.40 14.15
N ALA A 69 -8.76 -23.62 13.08
CA ALA A 69 -9.66 -24.75 12.94
C ALA A 69 -8.90 -26.09 12.96
N THR A 70 -7.68 -26.11 12.42
CA THR A 70 -6.83 -27.31 12.40
C THR A 70 -6.29 -27.66 13.78
N VAL A 71 -5.77 -26.70 14.56
CA VAL A 71 -5.21 -26.98 15.90
C VAL A 71 -6.26 -27.47 16.88
N ASN A 72 -7.53 -27.11 16.68
CA ASN A 72 -8.64 -27.53 17.54
C ASN A 72 -9.22 -28.93 17.18
N ARG A 73 -8.63 -29.68 16.24
CA ARG A 73 -9.11 -31.01 15.87
C ARG A 73 -8.84 -31.99 17.00
N PRO A 74 -9.89 -32.68 17.57
CA PRO A 74 -9.72 -33.52 18.76
C PRO A 74 -8.74 -34.65 18.58
N PHE A 75 -8.60 -35.19 17.37
CA PHE A 75 -7.69 -36.28 17.12
C PHE A 75 -6.21 -35.83 17.14
N LEU A 76 -5.88 -34.62 16.74
CA LEU A 76 -4.51 -34.07 16.86
C LEU A 76 -4.09 -34.01 18.33
N ILE A 77 -4.97 -33.48 19.17
CA ILE A 77 -4.74 -33.35 20.60
C ILE A 77 -4.50 -34.78 21.19
N ARG A 78 -5.38 -35.71 20.90
CA ARG A 78 -5.26 -37.12 21.40
C ARG A 78 -3.98 -37.79 20.90
N SER A 79 -3.60 -37.61 19.63
CA SER A 79 -2.36 -38.21 19.12
C SER A 79 -1.14 -37.66 19.81
N LEU A 80 -1.11 -36.34 20.08
CA LEU A 80 -0.02 -35.67 20.81
C LEU A 80 0.05 -36.10 22.28
N GLU A 81 -1.09 -36.25 22.95
CA GLU A 81 -1.17 -36.78 24.32
C GLU A 81 -0.62 -38.21 24.39
N GLN A 82 -1.01 -39.08 23.45
CA GLN A 82 -0.49 -40.46 23.38
C GLN A 82 1.01 -40.51 23.10
N ILE A 83 1.55 -39.62 22.24
CA ILE A 83 2.98 -39.54 21.98
C ILE A 83 3.72 -38.97 23.18
N LYS A 84 3.13 -38.06 23.93
CA LYS A 84 3.70 -37.52 25.18
C LYS A 84 3.84 -38.61 26.24
N GLU A 85 2.84 -39.49 26.40
CA GLU A 85 2.87 -40.62 27.32
C GLU A 85 3.81 -41.74 26.85
N GLN A 86 3.81 -42.02 25.54
CA GLN A 86 4.61 -43.07 24.92
C GLN A 86 5.32 -42.52 23.66
N PRO A 87 6.54 -41.96 23.80
CA PRO A 87 7.26 -41.31 22.68
C PRO A 87 7.55 -42.23 21.47
N ASN A 88 7.57 -43.55 21.68
CA ASN A 88 7.83 -44.54 20.64
C ASN A 88 6.55 -45.21 20.10
N ASN A 89 5.38 -44.62 20.34
CA ASN A 89 4.11 -45.16 19.82
C ASN A 89 4.02 -44.95 18.31
N ILE A 90 4.45 -45.97 17.56
CA ILE A 90 4.52 -45.95 16.08
C ILE A 90 3.14 -45.70 15.46
N ARG A 91 2.05 -46.23 16.04
CA ARG A 91 0.70 -46.00 15.50
C ARG A 91 0.28 -44.56 15.64
N ALA A 92 0.49 -43.95 16.81
CA ALA A 92 0.15 -42.55 17.03
C ALA A 92 0.97 -41.61 16.10
N LEU A 93 2.24 -41.91 15.85
CA LEU A 93 3.09 -41.16 14.91
C LEU A 93 2.60 -41.31 13.46
N GLN A 94 2.22 -42.54 13.03
CA GLN A 94 1.69 -42.75 11.69
C GLN A 94 0.34 -42.09 11.49
N ASP A 95 -0.54 -42.11 12.50
CA ASP A 95 -1.81 -41.40 12.45
C ASP A 95 -1.63 -39.92 12.40
N LEU A 96 -0.69 -39.36 13.17
CA LEU A 96 -0.34 -37.96 13.12
C LEU A 96 0.17 -37.55 11.73
N GLN A 97 1.10 -38.33 11.13
CA GLN A 97 1.62 -38.08 9.78
C GLN A 97 0.51 -38.08 8.73
N ARG A 98 -0.39 -39.10 8.72
CA ARG A 98 -1.51 -39.16 7.78
C ARG A 98 -2.42 -37.94 7.88
N ASN A 99 -2.62 -37.42 9.08
CA ASN A 99 -3.42 -36.23 9.28
C ASN A 99 -2.72 -34.96 8.81
N VAL A 100 -1.43 -34.85 9.04
CA VAL A 100 -0.62 -33.73 8.49
C VAL A 100 -0.61 -33.80 6.97
N ASP A 101 -0.45 -34.96 6.35
CA ASP A 101 -0.51 -35.16 4.89
C ASP A 101 -1.85 -34.68 4.31
N SER A 102 -2.95 -34.86 5.03
CA SER A 102 -4.27 -34.38 4.59
C SER A 102 -4.42 -32.88 4.54
N LEU A 103 -3.53 -32.10 5.18
CA LEU A 103 -3.60 -30.63 5.20
C LEU A 103 -3.29 -30.01 3.83
N ILE A 104 -2.57 -30.72 2.96
CA ILE A 104 -2.37 -30.28 1.56
C ILE A 104 -3.71 -30.22 0.82
N LEU A 105 -4.65 -31.10 1.13
CA LEU A 105 -6.00 -31.06 0.56
C LEU A 105 -6.85 -29.90 1.08
N ALA A 106 -6.42 -29.25 2.17
CA ALA A 106 -7.04 -28.08 2.76
C ALA A 106 -6.31 -26.77 2.37
N ASP A 107 -5.68 -26.75 1.18
CA ASP A 107 -4.97 -25.60 0.59
C ASP A 107 -3.75 -25.10 1.39
N PHE A 108 -3.18 -25.90 2.29
CA PHE A 108 -1.88 -25.57 2.86
C PHE A 108 -0.76 -26.05 1.93
N THR A 109 0.25 -25.23 1.74
CA THR A 109 1.44 -25.59 0.95
C THR A 109 2.47 -26.36 1.76
N ALA A 110 2.49 -26.13 3.07
CA ALA A 110 3.29 -26.89 4.02
C ALA A 110 2.65 -26.86 5.40
N ALA A 111 2.88 -27.94 6.16
CA ALA A 111 2.49 -28.02 7.55
C ALA A 111 3.48 -28.88 8.35
N SER A 112 3.74 -28.50 9.59
CA SER A 112 4.52 -29.32 10.52
C SER A 112 3.93 -29.26 11.92
N ILE A 113 4.01 -30.37 12.64
CA ILE A 113 3.61 -30.50 14.04
C ILE A 113 4.84 -30.83 14.86
N SER A 114 5.01 -30.05 15.94
CA SER A 114 6.06 -30.26 16.93
C SER A 114 5.44 -30.59 18.29
N ASN A 115 6.16 -31.34 19.13
CA ASN A 115 5.77 -31.60 20.50
C ASN A 115 5.95 -30.37 21.39
N SER A 116 5.65 -30.50 22.70
CA SER A 116 5.86 -29.43 23.70
C SER A 116 7.29 -28.91 23.77
N ASP A 117 8.28 -29.76 23.46
CA ASP A 117 9.71 -29.45 23.53
C ASP A 117 10.24 -28.82 22.24
N GLY A 118 9.37 -28.64 21.23
CA GLY A 118 9.72 -28.08 19.93
C GLY A 118 10.32 -29.11 18.94
N LYS A 119 10.36 -30.40 19.27
CA LYS A 119 10.81 -31.45 18.36
C LYS A 119 9.72 -31.72 17.31
N GLU A 120 10.09 -31.63 16.04
CA GLU A 120 9.18 -31.97 14.94
C GLU A 120 8.83 -33.46 14.95
N LEU A 121 7.54 -33.75 14.88
CA LEU A 121 6.96 -35.12 14.89
C LEU A 121 6.44 -35.53 13.53
N ALA A 122 5.88 -34.58 12.77
CA ALA A 122 5.30 -34.82 11.46
C ALA A 122 5.41 -33.60 10.59
N ARG A 123 5.61 -33.80 9.28
CA ARG A 123 5.76 -32.72 8.29
C ARG A 123 5.16 -33.13 6.96
N VAL A 124 4.59 -32.13 6.24
CA VAL A 124 4.20 -32.23 4.84
C VAL A 124 4.56 -30.95 4.10
N GLY A 125 4.86 -31.06 2.83
CA GLY A 125 5.23 -29.93 1.98
C GLY A 125 6.65 -29.37 2.27
N LYS A 126 6.98 -28.29 1.59
CA LYS A 126 8.27 -27.62 1.73
C LYS A 126 8.02 -26.21 2.25
N PHE A 127 8.57 -25.91 3.40
CA PHE A 127 8.50 -24.58 3.99
C PHE A 127 9.41 -23.58 3.25
N SER A 128 9.00 -22.31 3.27
CA SER A 128 9.84 -21.20 2.83
C SER A 128 11.13 -21.16 3.65
N SER A 129 12.22 -20.68 3.01
CA SER A 129 13.51 -20.59 3.69
C SER A 129 13.47 -19.58 4.83
N ASP A 130 14.21 -19.84 5.91
CA ASP A 130 14.39 -18.89 7.03
C ASP A 130 14.97 -17.54 6.59
N HIS A 131 15.69 -17.52 5.47
CA HIS A 131 16.24 -16.30 4.88
C HIS A 131 15.26 -15.55 3.98
N THR A 132 14.06 -16.10 3.74
CA THR A 132 13.03 -15.42 2.95
C THR A 132 12.58 -14.15 3.68
N PRO A 133 12.59 -12.99 3.03
CA PRO A 133 12.10 -11.75 3.64
C PRO A 133 10.66 -11.92 4.12
N LYS A 134 10.35 -11.43 5.32
CA LYS A 134 9.07 -11.63 5.98
C LYS A 134 8.58 -10.39 6.70
N LEU A 135 7.25 -10.19 6.70
CA LEU A 135 6.55 -9.14 7.42
C LEU A 135 5.77 -9.77 8.58
N PRO A 136 5.92 -9.31 9.83
CA PRO A 136 5.06 -9.77 10.93
C PRO A 136 3.64 -9.26 10.71
N ILE A 137 2.65 -10.14 10.84
CA ILE A 137 1.22 -9.77 10.69
C ILE A 137 0.70 -9.06 11.95
N SER A 138 1.22 -9.42 13.11
CA SER A 138 0.95 -8.75 14.38
C SER A 138 2.11 -9.00 15.32
N ILE A 139 2.40 -8.05 16.20
CA ILE A 139 3.43 -8.17 17.25
C ILE A 139 3.07 -9.31 18.22
N ARG A 140 1.77 -9.61 18.39
CA ARG A 140 1.25 -10.60 19.35
C ARG A 140 1.03 -11.99 18.75
N SER A 141 1.12 -12.14 17.44
CA SER A 141 0.87 -13.42 16.78
C SER A 141 2.15 -13.98 16.13
N SER A 142 2.36 -15.28 16.24
CA SER A 142 3.40 -15.99 15.49
C SER A 142 2.94 -16.21 14.03
N ALA A 143 2.56 -15.11 13.35
CA ALA A 143 2.10 -15.11 11.96
C ALA A 143 2.96 -14.14 11.14
N TRP A 144 3.39 -14.63 9.98
CA TRP A 144 4.32 -13.93 9.10
C TRP A 144 3.82 -14.00 7.65
N LEU A 145 4.00 -12.91 6.92
CA LEU A 145 3.78 -12.87 5.49
C LEU A 145 5.14 -12.90 4.78
N TYR A 146 5.33 -13.88 3.91
CA TYR A 146 6.52 -14.04 3.08
C TYR A 146 6.23 -13.67 1.64
N TRP A 147 7.29 -13.33 0.91
CA TRP A 147 7.25 -13.25 -0.55
C TRP A 147 8.20 -14.31 -1.13
N ASN A 148 7.62 -15.28 -1.82
CA ASN A 148 8.35 -16.35 -2.52
C ASN A 148 7.61 -16.63 -3.84
N ASP A 149 7.90 -15.86 -4.88
CA ASP A 149 7.17 -15.82 -6.16
C ASP A 149 5.63 -15.61 -5.99
N GLY A 150 5.24 -15.10 -4.85
CA GLY A 150 3.89 -14.84 -4.42
C GLY A 150 3.82 -14.72 -2.90
N PHE A 151 2.66 -14.26 -2.41
CA PHE A 151 2.43 -14.16 -0.98
C PHE A 151 2.17 -15.54 -0.36
N VAL A 152 2.87 -15.82 0.73
CA VAL A 152 2.70 -17.01 1.57
C VAL A 152 2.49 -16.56 3.01
N LEU A 153 1.38 -16.97 3.60
CA LEU A 153 1.09 -16.76 5.02
C LEU A 153 1.60 -17.94 5.82
N SER A 154 2.53 -17.70 6.73
CA SER A 154 3.02 -18.67 7.71
C SER A 154 2.40 -18.39 9.07
N VAL A 155 1.84 -19.39 9.71
CA VAL A 155 1.17 -19.27 11.01
C VAL A 155 1.62 -20.38 11.92
N THR A 156 2.10 -20.04 13.12
CA THR A 156 2.37 -21.01 14.18
C THR A 156 1.35 -20.84 15.31
N LYS A 157 0.74 -21.91 15.73
CA LYS A 157 -0.23 -21.95 16.83
C LYS A 157 0.05 -23.10 17.77
N ASP A 158 -0.05 -22.82 19.07
CA ASP A 158 0.02 -23.86 20.09
C ASP A 158 -1.22 -24.75 20.05
N ILE A 159 -1.00 -26.05 20.26
CA ILE A 159 -2.04 -27.05 20.43
C ILE A 159 -2.16 -27.28 21.94
N LEU A 160 -3.36 -27.04 22.46
CA LEU A 160 -3.65 -27.18 23.90
C LEU A 160 -4.54 -28.41 24.15
N ASP A 161 -4.32 -29.08 25.26
CA ASP A 161 -5.21 -30.13 25.77
C ASP A 161 -6.49 -29.52 26.39
N GLN A 162 -7.36 -30.38 26.91
CA GLN A 162 -8.61 -29.95 27.57
C GLN A 162 -8.38 -29.15 28.85
N ALA A 163 -7.21 -29.28 29.46
CA ALA A 163 -6.81 -28.54 30.65
C ALA A 163 -6.14 -27.18 30.32
N GLY A 164 -5.97 -26.84 28.99
CA GLY A 164 -5.29 -25.67 28.54
C GLY A 164 -3.76 -25.77 28.56
N THR A 165 -3.22 -26.97 28.77
CA THR A 165 -1.76 -27.20 28.75
C THR A 165 -1.29 -27.40 27.32
N ARG A 166 -0.13 -26.80 26.98
CA ARG A 166 0.49 -26.98 25.66
C ARG A 166 1.00 -28.40 25.49
N VAL A 167 0.46 -29.12 24.50
CA VAL A 167 0.89 -30.46 24.11
C VAL A 167 1.73 -30.47 22.85
N GLY A 168 1.72 -29.37 22.08
CA GLY A 168 2.53 -29.21 20.87
C GLY A 168 2.25 -27.90 20.19
N SER A 169 2.73 -27.78 18.97
CA SER A 169 2.45 -26.65 18.08
C SER A 169 2.26 -27.10 16.64
N LEU A 170 1.42 -26.39 15.92
CA LEU A 170 1.23 -26.53 14.47
C LEU A 170 1.78 -25.29 13.78
N THR A 171 2.66 -25.49 12.82
CA THR A 171 3.09 -24.46 11.87
C THR A 171 2.54 -24.81 10.51
N THR A 172 1.90 -23.83 9.86
CA THR A 172 1.33 -23.98 8.51
C THR A 172 1.82 -22.89 7.59
N GLU A 173 1.98 -23.19 6.31
CA GLU A 173 2.12 -22.21 5.25
C GLU A 173 0.98 -22.35 4.25
N LYS A 174 0.38 -21.22 3.86
CA LYS A 174 -0.69 -21.16 2.86
C LYS A 174 -0.33 -20.11 1.82
N SER A 175 -0.36 -20.48 0.53
CA SER A 175 -0.24 -19.52 -0.57
C SER A 175 -1.48 -18.64 -0.67
N LEU A 176 -1.28 -17.36 -1.04
CA LEU A 176 -2.33 -16.35 -1.17
C LEU A 176 -2.37 -15.82 -2.62
N PRO A 177 -2.86 -16.61 -3.60
CA PRO A 177 -2.75 -16.28 -5.01
C PRO A 177 -3.56 -15.03 -5.38
N GLN A 178 -4.74 -14.80 -4.80
CA GLN A 178 -5.55 -13.62 -5.08
C GLN A 178 -4.87 -12.33 -4.60
N LEU A 179 -4.21 -12.41 -3.43
CA LEU A 179 -3.41 -11.30 -2.93
C LEU A 179 -2.22 -11.03 -3.85
N THR A 180 -1.50 -12.07 -4.26
CA THR A 180 -0.38 -12.01 -5.19
C THR A 180 -0.79 -11.35 -6.50
N GLU A 181 -1.88 -11.78 -7.11
CA GLU A 181 -2.41 -11.20 -8.34
C GLU A 181 -2.78 -9.72 -8.17
N SER A 182 -3.47 -9.37 -7.08
CA SER A 182 -3.85 -7.99 -6.79
C SER A 182 -2.66 -7.05 -6.65
N PHE A 183 -1.57 -7.52 -6.07
CA PHE A 183 -0.34 -6.75 -5.89
C PHE A 183 0.51 -6.67 -7.16
N SER A 184 0.52 -7.72 -7.98
CA SER A 184 1.25 -7.71 -9.25
C SER A 184 0.65 -6.75 -10.29
N LYS A 185 -0.62 -6.38 -10.15
CA LYS A 185 -1.33 -5.43 -11.03
C LYS A 185 -1.19 -3.96 -10.61
N ILE A 186 -0.14 -3.62 -9.90
CA ILE A 186 0.12 -2.23 -9.46
C ILE A 186 0.25 -1.25 -10.64
N TRP A 187 0.69 -1.72 -11.80
CA TRP A 187 0.82 -0.95 -13.02
C TRP A 187 -0.50 -0.37 -13.54
N GLU A 188 -1.65 -0.94 -13.16
CA GLU A 188 -2.98 -0.41 -13.49
C GLU A 188 -3.25 0.95 -12.82
N ILE A 189 -2.53 1.27 -11.75
CA ILE A 189 -2.67 2.52 -11.00
C ILE A 189 -1.82 3.62 -11.61
N GLY A 190 -0.65 3.26 -12.15
CA GLY A 190 0.30 4.18 -12.77
C GLY A 190 1.71 3.60 -12.79
N LYS A 191 2.59 4.24 -13.54
CA LYS A 191 3.98 3.78 -13.70
C LYS A 191 4.81 3.95 -12.43
N THR A 192 4.52 4.99 -11.64
CA THR A 192 5.18 5.28 -10.37
C THR A 192 4.36 4.80 -9.18
N GLY A 193 3.28 4.04 -9.45
CA GLY A 193 2.42 3.46 -8.43
C GLY A 193 3.19 2.55 -7.49
N GLU A 194 3.04 2.78 -6.18
CA GLU A 194 3.60 1.92 -5.14
C GLU A 194 2.53 1.56 -4.13
N PHE A 195 2.54 0.30 -3.76
CA PHE A 195 1.71 -0.26 -2.71
C PHE A 195 2.59 -0.69 -1.55
N ILE A 196 2.34 -0.14 -0.38
CA ILE A 196 3.20 -0.32 0.79
C ILE A 196 2.36 -0.86 1.95
N VAL A 197 2.83 -1.93 2.58
CA VAL A 197 2.27 -2.48 3.82
C VAL A 197 3.36 -2.50 4.86
N CYS A 198 3.12 -1.90 6.02
CA CYS A 198 4.11 -1.85 7.09
C CYS A 198 3.54 -2.37 8.42
N ALA A 199 4.39 -3.09 9.13
CA ALA A 199 4.22 -3.36 10.56
C ALA A 199 4.72 -2.16 11.39
N PRO A 200 4.09 -1.89 12.54
CA PRO A 200 4.56 -0.84 13.43
C PRO A 200 5.99 -1.13 13.92
N PRO A 201 6.73 -0.10 14.35
CA PRO A 201 8.02 -0.27 14.98
C PRO A 201 7.92 -1.18 16.20
N ASN A 202 8.95 -1.98 16.43
CA ASN A 202 9.09 -2.72 17.69
C ASN A 202 9.76 -1.84 18.75
N GLU A 203 9.71 -2.29 20.02
CA GLU A 203 10.29 -1.55 21.16
C GLU A 203 11.80 -1.26 21.03
N ALA A 204 12.50 -2.02 20.19
CA ALA A 204 13.95 -1.91 20.01
C ALA A 204 14.37 -0.99 18.85
N SER A 205 13.43 -0.59 17.97
CA SER A 205 13.73 0.18 16.75
C SER A 205 12.55 1.09 16.41
N ASP A 206 12.83 2.37 16.13
CA ASP A 206 11.82 3.33 15.61
C ASP A 206 11.56 3.17 14.10
N GLN A 207 11.96 2.04 13.54
CA GLN A 207 11.77 1.75 12.12
C GLN A 207 10.61 0.78 11.89
N MET A 208 9.74 1.15 10.97
CA MET A 208 8.69 0.28 10.45
C MET A 208 9.29 -0.79 9.56
N HIS A 209 8.84 -2.02 9.69
CA HIS A 209 9.17 -3.08 8.74
C HIS A 209 8.13 -3.07 7.63
N CYS A 210 8.55 -2.79 6.39
CA CYS A 210 7.68 -2.53 5.26
C CYS A 210 7.91 -3.52 4.13
N LEU A 211 6.81 -3.90 3.50
CA LEU A 211 6.75 -4.55 2.20
C LEU A 211 6.29 -3.51 1.18
N ILE A 212 7.07 -3.31 0.13
CA ILE A 212 6.82 -2.35 -0.94
C ILE A 212 6.64 -3.13 -2.23
N SER A 213 5.49 -2.97 -2.86
CA SER A 213 5.21 -3.52 -4.20
C SER A 213 5.27 -2.41 -5.23
N GLN A 214 6.12 -2.59 -6.23
CA GLN A 214 6.35 -1.69 -7.37
C GLN A 214 6.23 -2.49 -8.67
N ILE A 215 6.24 -1.80 -9.82
CA ILE A 215 6.31 -2.45 -11.13
C ILE A 215 7.55 -3.35 -11.26
N SER A 216 8.66 -2.97 -10.63
CA SER A 216 9.91 -3.73 -10.62
C SER A 216 9.88 -5.00 -9.75
N GLY A 217 8.84 -5.19 -8.94
CA GLY A 217 8.69 -6.32 -8.04
C GLY A 217 8.36 -5.95 -6.61
N VAL A 218 8.56 -6.88 -5.69
CA VAL A 218 8.30 -6.71 -4.25
C VAL A 218 9.61 -6.62 -3.50
N GLU A 219 9.71 -5.65 -2.61
CA GLU A 219 10.89 -5.40 -1.79
C GLU A 219 10.50 -5.26 -0.30
N PHE A 220 11.38 -5.72 0.59
CA PHE A 220 11.25 -5.53 2.03
C PHE A 220 12.28 -4.51 2.51
N ARG A 221 11.82 -3.51 3.24
CA ARG A 221 12.66 -2.43 3.79
C ARG A 221 12.27 -2.04 5.19
N PHE A 222 13.26 -1.53 5.92
CA PHE A 222 13.02 -0.78 7.14
C PHE A 222 12.94 0.71 6.82
N LEU A 223 11.84 1.36 7.21
CA LEU A 223 11.57 2.78 6.97
C LEU A 223 11.32 3.50 8.28
N SER A 224 11.88 4.70 8.43
CA SER A 224 11.55 5.58 9.56
C SER A 224 10.13 6.13 9.39
N ARG A 225 9.40 6.34 10.50
CA ARG A 225 8.05 6.94 10.50
C ARG A 225 8.07 8.40 10.07
N VAL A 226 9.14 9.09 10.41
CA VAL A 226 9.35 10.51 10.17
C VAL A 226 10.65 10.70 9.42
N ILE A 227 10.64 11.50 8.37
CA ILE A 227 11.82 11.86 7.58
C ILE A 227 11.91 13.38 7.53
N ARG A 228 13.05 13.96 7.99
CA ARG A 228 13.27 15.41 8.05
C ARG A 228 12.11 16.18 8.71
N ASN A 229 11.61 15.71 9.82
CA ASN A 229 10.49 16.26 10.60
C ASN A 229 9.11 16.21 9.89
N GLU A 230 8.97 15.52 8.75
CA GLU A 230 7.70 15.28 8.07
C GLU A 230 7.27 13.82 8.31
N ALA A 231 6.06 13.61 8.82
CA ALA A 231 5.50 12.27 8.99
C ALA A 231 5.18 11.66 7.62
N LEU A 232 5.55 10.39 7.43
CA LEU A 232 5.15 9.66 6.22
C LEU A 232 3.65 9.31 6.26
N PRO A 233 2.99 9.15 5.10
CA PRO A 233 1.59 8.69 5.05
C PRO A 233 1.34 7.40 5.85
N MET A 234 2.33 6.51 5.92
CA MET A 234 2.27 5.29 6.71
C MET A 234 2.15 5.53 8.22
N ASP A 235 2.74 6.61 8.74
CA ASP A 235 2.64 6.95 10.17
C ASP A 235 1.18 7.24 10.57
N TYR A 236 0.41 7.89 9.69
CA TYR A 236 -1.03 8.12 9.91
C TYR A 236 -1.82 6.80 9.87
N ALA A 237 -1.53 5.90 8.91
CA ALA A 237 -2.16 4.59 8.84
C ALA A 237 -1.92 3.76 10.11
N LEU A 238 -0.68 3.75 10.63
CA LEU A 238 -0.32 3.03 11.85
C LEU A 238 -0.86 3.67 13.14
N ARG A 239 -1.45 4.88 13.06
CA ARG A 239 -2.19 5.55 14.14
C ARG A 239 -3.70 5.44 13.95
N ASP A 240 -4.17 4.41 13.26
CA ASP A 240 -5.59 4.14 12.96
C ASP A 240 -6.30 5.27 12.20
N GLN A 241 -5.54 6.06 11.43
CA GLN A 241 -6.09 7.12 10.59
C GLN A 241 -6.19 6.65 9.15
N ARG A 242 -7.23 7.15 8.45
CA ARG A 242 -7.41 6.93 7.01
C ARG A 242 -7.61 8.25 6.29
N GLY A 243 -7.17 8.31 5.05
CA GLY A 243 -7.35 9.50 4.23
C GLY A 243 -6.45 9.53 3.01
N VAL A 244 -6.40 10.72 2.41
CA VAL A 244 -5.51 11.03 1.29
C VAL A 244 -4.72 12.28 1.66
N ILE A 245 -3.45 12.27 1.34
CA ILE A 245 -2.54 13.39 1.62
C ILE A 245 -1.59 13.60 0.44
N ALA A 246 -1.33 14.86 0.12
CA ALA A 246 -0.20 15.27 -0.70
C ALA A 246 1.01 15.48 0.24
N SER A 247 2.07 14.72 0.06
CA SER A 247 3.25 14.73 0.92
C SER A 247 4.49 14.31 0.14
N LYS A 248 5.62 14.22 0.81
CA LYS A 248 6.81 13.55 0.26
C LYS A 248 6.88 12.12 0.77
N ASP A 249 7.31 11.23 -0.10
CA ASP A 249 7.55 9.84 0.26
C ASP A 249 8.96 9.62 0.87
N TYR A 250 9.29 8.37 1.18
CA TYR A 250 10.59 7.96 1.73
C TYR A 250 11.78 8.24 0.78
N ARG A 251 11.52 8.51 -0.52
CA ARG A 251 12.52 8.95 -1.53
C ARG A 251 12.64 10.48 -1.62
N HIS A 252 11.85 11.23 -0.83
CA HIS A 252 11.67 12.68 -0.90
C HIS A 252 11.00 13.19 -2.18
N ILE A 253 10.29 12.33 -2.89
CA ILE A 253 9.53 12.70 -4.09
C ILE A 253 8.13 13.14 -3.65
N PRO A 254 7.60 14.27 -4.20
CA PRO A 254 6.21 14.66 -3.99
C PRO A 254 5.26 13.58 -4.52
N VAL A 255 4.33 13.14 -3.68
CA VAL A 255 3.36 12.08 -4.00
C VAL A 255 1.97 12.45 -3.51
N ILE A 256 0.95 11.88 -4.15
CA ILE A 256 -0.39 11.78 -3.58
C ILE A 256 -0.55 10.35 -3.06
N ALA A 257 -0.86 10.23 -1.79
CA ALA A 257 -0.93 8.95 -1.10
C ALA A 257 -2.28 8.80 -0.39
N ALA A 258 -2.97 7.69 -0.66
CA ALA A 258 -4.04 7.19 0.17
C ALA A 258 -3.44 6.29 1.26
N TYR A 259 -3.95 6.37 2.48
CA TYR A 259 -3.47 5.58 3.61
C TYR A 259 -4.64 5.09 4.47
N ALA A 260 -4.51 3.88 5.01
CA ALA A 260 -5.51 3.28 5.88
C ALA A 260 -4.87 2.24 6.81
N PRO A 261 -5.43 2.05 8.04
CA PRO A 261 -5.10 0.90 8.86
C PRO A 261 -5.71 -0.37 8.27
N LEU A 262 -5.12 -1.51 8.59
CA LEU A 262 -5.71 -2.84 8.42
C LEU A 262 -6.31 -3.26 9.76
N GLU A 263 -7.63 -3.18 9.90
CA GLU A 263 -8.34 -3.30 11.19
C GLU A 263 -8.19 -4.68 11.84
N SER A 264 -8.07 -5.75 11.03
CA SER A 264 -7.96 -7.13 11.51
C SER A 264 -6.55 -7.52 11.95
N VAL A 265 -5.55 -6.70 11.61
CA VAL A 265 -4.12 -6.93 11.87
C VAL A 265 -3.43 -5.60 12.21
N GLU A 266 -2.35 -5.67 12.97
CA GLU A 266 -1.64 -4.45 13.42
C GLU A 266 -0.73 -3.91 12.29
N LEU A 267 -1.29 -3.62 11.12
CA LEU A 267 -0.55 -3.15 9.95
C LEU A 267 -1.16 -1.85 9.40
N GLY A 268 -0.30 -1.03 8.78
CA GLY A 268 -0.74 0.09 7.96
C GLY A 268 -0.57 -0.21 6.48
N MET A 269 -1.38 0.43 5.65
CA MET A 269 -1.37 0.28 4.20
C MET A 269 -1.38 1.65 3.53
N VAL A 270 -0.54 1.82 2.51
CA VAL A 270 -0.44 3.05 1.71
C VAL A 270 -0.41 2.69 0.23
N LEU A 271 -1.18 3.42 -0.55
CA LEU A 271 -1.12 3.42 -2.00
C LEU A 271 -0.75 4.82 -2.46
N LYS A 272 0.35 4.97 -3.18
CA LYS A 272 0.83 6.28 -3.62
C LYS A 272 1.17 6.30 -5.10
N LEU A 273 1.15 7.52 -5.65
CA LEU A 273 1.57 7.83 -7.00
C LEU A 273 2.36 9.14 -6.98
N ASP A 274 3.39 9.25 -7.81
CA ASP A 274 4.20 10.46 -7.91
C ASP A 274 3.35 11.61 -8.49
N GLU A 275 3.43 12.80 -7.86
CA GLU A 275 2.65 13.98 -8.25
C GLU A 275 2.95 14.39 -9.71
N GLU A 276 4.20 14.22 -10.15
CA GLU A 276 4.61 14.52 -11.52
C GLU A 276 3.85 13.68 -12.56
N GLU A 277 3.65 12.38 -12.30
CA GLU A 277 2.88 11.50 -13.18
C GLU A 277 1.42 11.92 -13.23
N LEU A 278 0.84 12.24 -12.07
CA LEU A 278 -0.55 12.67 -11.96
C LEU A 278 -0.84 13.97 -12.70
N LEU A 279 0.09 14.93 -12.62
CA LEU A 279 -0.06 16.26 -13.22
C LEU A 279 0.40 16.30 -14.69
N LYS A 280 1.07 15.27 -15.19
CA LYS A 280 1.58 15.22 -16.55
C LYS A 280 0.53 15.52 -17.63
N PRO A 281 -0.67 14.88 -17.62
CA PRO A 281 -1.69 15.20 -18.62
C PRO A 281 -2.15 16.67 -18.56
N MET A 282 -2.26 17.21 -17.35
CA MET A 282 -2.63 18.62 -17.13
C MET A 282 -1.54 19.55 -17.66
N ASN A 283 -0.28 19.25 -17.38
CA ASN A 283 0.86 20.08 -17.83
C ASN A 283 0.98 20.09 -19.36
N GLU A 284 0.62 19.00 -20.04
CA GLU A 284 0.60 18.95 -21.49
C GLU A 284 -0.56 19.77 -22.08
N GLN A 285 -1.74 19.71 -21.48
CA GLN A 285 -2.85 20.56 -21.86
C GLN A 285 -2.57 22.03 -21.56
N LEU A 286 -1.89 22.34 -20.48
CA LEU A 286 -1.50 23.70 -20.12
C LEU A 286 -0.60 24.35 -21.18
N LYS A 287 0.33 23.61 -21.77
CA LYS A 287 1.17 24.11 -22.89
C LYS A 287 0.32 24.59 -24.06
N VAL A 288 -0.72 23.86 -24.40
CA VAL A 288 -1.67 24.20 -25.47
C VAL A 288 -2.45 25.46 -25.07
N ILE A 289 -2.95 25.53 -23.85
CA ILE A 289 -3.68 26.70 -23.33
C ILE A 289 -2.79 27.94 -23.34
N ILE A 290 -1.53 27.83 -22.90
CA ILE A 290 -0.56 28.94 -22.92
C ILE A 290 -0.33 29.42 -24.36
N LEU A 291 -0.26 28.52 -25.33
CA LEU A 291 -0.12 28.89 -26.74
C LEU A 291 -1.32 29.72 -27.23
N TYR A 292 -2.56 29.32 -26.89
CA TYR A 292 -3.77 30.07 -27.22
C TYR A 292 -3.82 31.45 -26.54
N ILE A 293 -3.51 31.51 -25.24
CA ILE A 293 -3.46 32.78 -24.48
C ILE A 293 -2.40 33.69 -25.06
N SER A 294 -1.22 33.19 -25.43
CA SER A 294 -0.17 33.95 -26.07
C SER A 294 -0.61 34.54 -27.41
N GLY A 295 -1.32 33.75 -28.22
CA GLY A 295 -1.91 34.17 -29.47
C GLY A 295 -2.95 35.30 -29.29
N LEU A 296 -3.82 35.17 -28.28
CA LEU A 296 -4.79 36.19 -27.91
C LEU A 296 -4.11 37.50 -27.49
N ILE A 297 -3.10 37.44 -26.63
CA ILE A 297 -2.34 38.60 -26.17
C ILE A 297 -1.67 39.31 -27.36
N ILE A 298 -1.07 38.56 -28.27
CA ILE A 298 -0.46 39.11 -29.49
C ILE A 298 -1.50 39.83 -30.34
N THR A 299 -2.67 39.23 -30.56
CA THR A 299 -3.78 39.82 -31.31
C THR A 299 -4.33 41.07 -30.63
N GLU A 300 -4.47 41.09 -29.31
CA GLU A 300 -4.87 42.28 -28.54
C GLU A 300 -3.85 43.43 -28.69
N ILE A 301 -2.56 43.14 -28.60
CA ILE A 301 -1.49 44.15 -28.80
C ILE A 301 -1.52 44.71 -30.22
N LEU A 302 -1.68 43.85 -31.25
CA LEU A 302 -1.75 44.29 -32.63
C LEU A 302 -3.01 45.13 -32.89
N LEU A 303 -4.12 44.78 -32.31
CA LEU A 303 -5.39 45.50 -32.43
C LEU A 303 -5.32 46.88 -31.76
N LEU A 304 -4.72 46.95 -30.58
CA LEU A 304 -4.46 48.20 -29.87
C LEU A 304 -3.50 49.09 -30.68
N TYR A 305 -2.42 48.54 -31.23
CA TYR A 305 -1.48 49.26 -32.06
C TYR A 305 -2.17 49.84 -33.31
N TRP A 306 -3.02 49.04 -34.00
CA TRP A 306 -3.77 49.43 -35.18
C TRP A 306 -4.79 50.54 -34.86
N LEU A 307 -5.53 50.41 -33.74
CA LEU A 307 -6.48 51.41 -33.25
C LEU A 307 -5.78 52.78 -32.97
N VAL A 308 -4.68 52.72 -32.24
CA VAL A 308 -3.88 53.93 -31.94
C VAL A 308 -3.35 54.57 -33.20
N HIS A 309 -2.93 53.78 -34.20
CA HIS A 309 -2.38 54.32 -35.45
C HIS A 309 -3.46 54.89 -36.41
N LYS A 310 -4.70 54.35 -36.31
CA LYS A 310 -5.83 54.83 -37.13
C LYS A 310 -6.51 56.08 -36.53
N LEU A 311 -6.36 56.33 -35.26
CA LEU A 311 -6.88 57.51 -34.54
C LEU A 311 -5.91 58.71 -34.56
N ILE A 312 -4.69 58.51 -35.11
CA ILE A 312 -3.69 59.57 -35.38
C ILE A 312 -3.70 59.85 -36.88
#